data_25eaa16d581e0846a8fa23809b617182
#
_entry.id   25eaa16d581e0846a8fa23809b617182
#
_cell.length_a   1.000
_cell.length_b   1.000
_cell.length_c   1.000
_cell.angle_alpha   90.00
_cell.angle_beta   90.00
_cell.angle_gamma   90.00
#
_symmetry.space_group_name_H-M   'P 1'
#
loop_
_entity.id
_entity.type
_entity.pdbx_description
1 polymer ?
#
loop_
_entity_poly.entity_id
_entity_poly.type
_entity_poly.pdbx_seq_one_letter_code
_entity_poly.pdbx_strand_id
1 'polypeptide(L)'
;ILGSDNDPKCISLSIANARKAGVADCISFRDGDATKMDMPAQTGVIICNPPYGQRMMEQQSAQRLYAAMGRHWKFANDWKKFIITSEPEFEHYFGQRATKKRKLYNGMIKCDYYMYTENKRKK
;
A
#
# COMPACT_ATOMS: atom_id res chain seq x y z
N ILE A 1 9.28 -8.00 9.49
CA ILE A 1 8.21 -7.54 8.60
C ILE A 1 7.02 -7.10 9.44
N LEU A 2 6.46 -5.93 9.12
CA LEU A 2 5.23 -5.46 9.72
C LEU A 2 4.08 -5.64 8.73
N GLY A 3 3.06 -6.40 9.14
CA GLY A 3 1.85 -6.56 8.36
C GLY A 3 0.71 -5.82 9.04
N SER A 4 -0.06 -5.05 8.28
CA SER A 4 -1.18 -4.32 8.85
C SER A 4 -2.39 -4.35 7.93
N ASP A 5 -3.56 -4.24 8.55
CA ASP A 5 -4.84 -4.15 7.86
C ASP A 5 -5.80 -3.45 8.83
N ASN A 6 -6.76 -2.72 8.32
CA ASN A 6 -7.73 -2.05 9.18
C ASN A 6 -8.87 -2.99 9.62
N ASP A 7 -8.91 -4.21 9.14
CA ASP A 7 -9.92 -5.21 9.50
C ASP A 7 -9.29 -6.26 10.42
N PRO A 8 -9.70 -6.35 11.70
CA PRO A 8 -9.15 -7.34 12.62
C PRO A 8 -9.35 -8.78 12.14
N LYS A 9 -10.40 -9.05 11.37
CA LYS A 9 -10.63 -10.39 10.81
C LYS A 9 -9.56 -10.76 9.80
N CYS A 10 -9.13 -9.79 8.98
CA CYS A 10 -8.05 -10.00 8.02
C CYS A 10 -6.73 -10.24 8.75
N ILE A 11 -6.50 -9.57 9.86
CA ILE A 11 -5.30 -9.78 10.67
C ILE A 11 -5.30 -11.20 11.24
N SER A 12 -6.42 -11.66 11.79
CA SER A 12 -6.53 -13.02 12.33
C SER A 12 -6.26 -14.07 11.26
N LEU A 13 -6.81 -13.87 10.07
CA LEU A 13 -6.59 -14.77 8.95
C LEU A 13 -5.14 -14.76 8.51
N SER A 14 -4.53 -13.60 8.47
CA SER A 14 -3.12 -13.44 8.08
C SER A 14 -2.19 -14.16 9.07
N ILE A 15 -2.48 -14.07 10.36
CA ILE A 15 -1.71 -14.77 11.39
C ILE A 15 -1.82 -16.30 11.18
N ALA A 16 -3.04 -16.78 10.93
CA ALA A 16 -3.25 -18.21 10.70
C ALA A 16 -2.48 -18.68 9.46
N ASN A 17 -2.52 -17.90 8.38
CA ASN A 17 -1.81 -18.24 7.15
C ASN A 17 -0.30 -18.20 7.34
N ALA A 18 0.21 -17.24 8.10
CA ALA A 18 1.65 -17.15 8.38
C ALA A 18 2.13 -18.37 9.18
N ARG A 19 1.31 -18.85 10.13
CA ARG A 19 1.64 -20.05 10.88
C ARG A 19 1.70 -21.28 9.98
N LYS A 20 0.71 -21.43 9.08
CA LYS A 20 0.71 -22.53 8.12
C LYS A 20 1.92 -22.50 7.21
N ALA A 21 2.35 -21.31 6.82
CA ALA A 21 3.51 -21.15 5.96
C ALA A 21 4.84 -21.27 6.70
N GLY A 22 4.81 -21.32 8.02
CA GLY A 22 6.01 -21.44 8.83
C GLY A 22 6.82 -20.15 8.95
N VAL A 23 6.18 -18.99 8.74
CA VAL A 23 6.88 -17.69 8.75
C VAL A 23 6.33 -16.74 9.81
N ALA A 24 5.52 -17.25 10.75
CA ALA A 24 4.92 -16.39 11.78
C ALA A 24 5.96 -15.64 12.61
N ASP A 25 7.14 -16.23 12.81
CA ASP A 25 8.20 -15.61 13.61
C ASP A 25 8.83 -14.40 12.91
N CYS A 26 8.63 -14.27 11.60
CA CYS A 26 9.23 -13.19 10.80
C CYS A 26 8.32 -11.98 10.65
N ILE A 27 7.07 -12.07 11.11
CA ILE A 27 6.06 -11.03 10.84
C ILE A 27 5.39 -10.61 12.13
N SER A 28 5.33 -9.30 12.35
CA SER A 28 4.50 -8.70 13.41
C SER A 28 3.24 -8.15 12.75
N PHE A 29 2.08 -8.55 13.27
CA PHE A 29 0.80 -8.11 12.73
C PHE A 29 0.13 -7.12 13.65
N ARG A 30 -0.51 -6.11 13.05
CA ARG A 30 -1.30 -5.17 13.83
C ARG A 30 -2.47 -4.68 12.98
N ASP A 31 -3.62 -4.48 13.61
CA ASP A 31 -4.72 -3.80 12.93
C ASP A 31 -4.49 -2.29 13.04
N GLY A 32 -4.84 -1.58 11.97
CA GLY A 32 -4.66 -0.14 11.95
C GLY A 32 -4.88 0.45 10.58
N ASP A 33 -4.97 1.76 10.56
CA ASP A 33 -5.22 2.54 9.35
C ASP A 33 -3.88 2.91 8.70
N ALA A 34 -3.69 2.52 7.44
CA ALA A 34 -2.47 2.80 6.71
C ALA A 34 -2.18 4.30 6.58
N THR A 35 -3.22 5.14 6.68
CA THR A 35 -3.07 6.59 6.58
C THR A 35 -2.63 7.23 7.89
N LYS A 36 -2.50 6.44 8.95
CA LYS A 36 -2.14 6.93 10.29
C LYS A 36 -1.01 6.15 10.94
N MET A 37 -0.47 5.15 10.24
CA MET A 37 0.56 4.32 10.82
C MET A 37 1.89 5.07 10.97
N ASP A 38 2.65 4.73 12.01
CA ASP A 38 3.98 5.29 12.22
C ASP A 38 5.00 4.55 11.35
N MET A 39 5.99 5.29 10.88
CA MET A 39 7.12 4.69 10.16
C MET A 39 8.14 4.25 11.19
N PRO A 40 8.39 2.94 11.34
CA PRO A 40 9.22 2.42 12.42
C PRO A 40 10.72 2.69 12.25
N ALA A 41 11.13 3.21 11.11
CA ALA A 41 12.53 3.49 10.81
C ALA A 41 12.62 4.60 9.79
N GLN A 42 13.84 5.13 9.58
CA GLN A 42 14.05 6.19 8.58
C GLN A 42 13.98 5.65 7.16
N THR A 43 14.31 4.39 6.96
CA THR A 43 14.29 3.76 5.64
C THR A 43 13.55 2.44 5.71
N GLY A 44 12.98 2.05 4.60
CA GLY A 44 12.26 0.79 4.52
C GLY A 44 11.56 0.64 3.18
N VAL A 45 10.68 -0.37 3.12
CA VAL A 45 9.90 -0.68 1.92
C VAL A 45 8.44 -0.85 2.34
N ILE A 46 7.55 -0.20 1.61
CA ILE A 46 6.11 -0.38 1.76
C ILE A 46 5.60 -1.12 0.55
N ILE A 47 4.86 -2.21 0.77
CA ILE A 47 4.17 -2.94 -0.28
C ILE A 47 2.69 -2.93 0.06
N CYS A 48 1.87 -2.45 -0.85
CA CYS A 48 0.48 -2.20 -0.56
C CYS A 48 -0.43 -2.62 -1.71
N ASN A 49 -1.51 -3.30 -1.36
CA ASN A 49 -2.59 -3.65 -2.28
C ASN A 49 -3.88 -3.06 -1.72
N PRO A 50 -4.12 -1.76 -1.95
CA PRO A 50 -5.30 -1.09 -1.38
C PRO A 50 -6.57 -1.46 -2.14
N PRO A 51 -7.75 -1.09 -1.62
CA PRO A 51 -8.99 -1.26 -2.36
C PRO A 51 -8.96 -0.54 -3.70
N TYR A 52 -9.55 -1.15 -4.74
CA TYR A 52 -9.53 -0.58 -6.08
C TYR A 52 -10.74 0.29 -6.39
N GLY A 53 -11.86 0.09 -5.70
CA GLY A 53 -13.07 0.86 -5.94
C GLY A 53 -13.77 0.46 -7.23
N GLN A 54 -14.29 -0.77 -7.29
CA GLN A 54 -14.96 -1.31 -8.47
C GLN A 54 -16.30 -0.63 -8.74
N ARG A 55 -16.96 -0.12 -7.71
CA ARG A 55 -18.23 0.58 -7.83
C ARG A 55 -18.01 2.08 -7.63
N MET A 56 -18.95 2.89 -8.14
CA MET A 56 -18.81 4.35 -8.11
C MET A 56 -18.56 4.89 -6.69
N MET A 57 -19.36 4.47 -5.70
CA MET A 57 -19.17 4.94 -4.32
C MET A 57 -17.86 4.44 -3.71
N GLU A 58 -17.52 3.19 -4.01
CA GLU A 58 -16.26 2.61 -3.59
C GLU A 58 -15.08 3.30 -4.25
N GLN A 59 -15.27 3.73 -5.50
CA GLN A 59 -14.23 4.44 -6.25
C GLN A 59 -13.89 5.76 -5.59
N GLN A 60 -14.89 6.53 -5.16
CA GLN A 60 -14.64 7.79 -4.46
C GLN A 60 -13.95 7.56 -3.11
N SER A 61 -14.35 6.52 -2.38
CA SER A 61 -13.71 6.16 -1.12
C SER A 61 -12.26 5.77 -1.33
N ALA A 62 -11.98 4.98 -2.38
CA ALA A 62 -10.63 4.58 -2.71
C ALA A 62 -9.76 5.79 -3.08
N GLN A 63 -10.30 6.72 -3.86
CA GLN A 63 -9.59 7.93 -4.25
C GLN A 63 -9.22 8.79 -3.04
N ARG A 64 -10.13 8.92 -2.08
CA ARG A 64 -9.85 9.63 -0.81
C ARG A 64 -8.78 8.90 0.00
N LEU A 65 -8.82 7.57 0.00
CA LEU A 65 -7.80 6.77 0.67
C LEU A 65 -6.43 7.00 0.04
N TYR A 66 -6.34 6.98 -1.29
CA TYR A 66 -5.07 7.22 -1.99
C TYR A 66 -4.51 8.60 -1.67
N ALA A 67 -5.36 9.61 -1.61
CA ALA A 67 -4.93 10.96 -1.25
C ALA A 67 -4.42 11.02 0.19
N ALA A 68 -5.10 10.36 1.11
CA ALA A 68 -4.68 10.31 2.51
C ALA A 68 -3.36 9.56 2.68
N MET A 69 -3.19 8.45 1.96
CA MET A 69 -1.93 7.70 1.95
C MET A 69 -0.80 8.60 1.46
N GLY A 70 -1.03 9.31 0.37
CA GLY A 70 -0.02 10.20 -0.20
C GLY A 70 0.41 11.29 0.77
N ARG A 71 -0.55 11.90 1.46
CA ARG A 71 -0.25 12.94 2.45
C ARG A 71 0.54 12.39 3.64
N HIS A 72 0.16 11.22 4.12
CA HIS A 72 0.81 10.63 5.28
C HIS A 72 2.21 10.10 4.93
N TRP A 73 2.33 9.46 3.78
CA TRP A 73 3.58 8.80 3.39
C TRP A 73 4.60 9.73 2.74
N LYS A 74 4.25 10.97 2.47
CA LYS A 74 5.22 11.89 1.87
C LYS A 74 6.40 12.18 2.79
N PHE A 75 6.23 12.00 4.09
CA PHE A 75 7.32 12.16 5.05
C PHE A 75 8.24 10.95 5.10
N ALA A 76 7.88 9.87 4.41
CA ALA A 76 8.69 8.67 4.30
C ALA A 76 9.46 8.69 2.96
N ASN A 77 10.19 9.77 2.70
CA ASN A 77 10.88 9.96 1.42
C ASN A 77 11.96 8.93 1.16
N ASP A 78 12.59 8.40 2.22
CA ASP A 78 13.64 7.40 2.09
C ASP A 78 13.08 5.98 2.03
N TRP A 79 11.75 5.83 2.05
CA TRP A 79 11.10 4.54 1.90
C TRP A 79 10.74 4.32 0.44
N LYS A 80 11.03 3.11 -0.04
CA LYS A 80 10.54 2.66 -1.35
C LYS A 80 9.10 2.20 -1.19
N LYS A 81 8.28 2.51 -2.19
CA LYS A 81 6.85 2.20 -2.11
C LYS A 81 6.44 1.46 -3.37
N PHE A 82 5.68 0.39 -3.18
CA PHE A 82 5.19 -0.45 -4.26
C PHE A 82 3.69 -0.66 -4.05
N ILE A 83 2.90 -0.13 -4.98
CA ILE A 83 1.44 -0.12 -4.83
C ILE A 83 0.81 -0.64 -6.10
N ILE A 84 -0.11 -1.62 -5.96
CA ILE A 84 -0.85 -2.15 -7.08
C ILE A 84 -2.31 -1.71 -6.98
N THR A 85 -2.86 -1.16 -8.05
CA THR A 85 -4.27 -0.75 -8.08
C THR A 85 -4.76 -0.66 -9.52
N SER A 86 -6.07 -0.79 -9.69
CA SER A 86 -6.71 -0.64 -10.99
C SER A 86 -7.07 0.82 -11.31
N GLU A 87 -6.83 1.76 -10.40
CA GLU A 87 -7.17 3.17 -10.59
C GLU A 87 -6.19 3.82 -11.57
N PRO A 88 -6.62 4.23 -12.78
CA PRO A 88 -5.70 4.83 -13.76
C PRO A 88 -5.17 6.19 -13.32
N GLU A 89 -5.89 6.91 -12.44
CA GLU A 89 -5.49 8.22 -11.95
C GLU A 89 -4.83 8.15 -10.57
N PHE A 90 -4.30 6.99 -10.20
CA PHE A 90 -3.72 6.79 -8.87
C PHE A 90 -2.66 7.84 -8.55
N GLU A 91 -1.76 8.13 -9.50
CA GLU A 91 -0.68 9.09 -9.27
C GLU A 91 -1.21 10.48 -8.94
N HIS A 92 -2.32 10.85 -9.58
CA HIS A 92 -2.97 12.14 -9.32
C HIS A 92 -3.48 12.22 -7.88
N TYR A 93 -4.20 11.20 -7.43
CA TYR A 93 -4.76 11.19 -6.07
C TYR A 93 -3.68 11.02 -5.02
N PHE A 94 -2.71 10.14 -5.26
CA PHE A 94 -1.59 9.91 -4.36
C PHE A 94 -0.69 11.15 -4.24
N GLY A 95 -0.68 11.97 -5.28
CA GLY A 95 0.06 13.23 -5.28
C GLY A 95 1.52 13.09 -5.64
N GLN A 96 1.91 11.96 -6.18
CA GLN A 96 3.30 11.72 -6.56
C GLN A 96 3.35 10.81 -7.78
N ARG A 97 4.19 11.17 -8.73
CA ARG A 97 4.41 10.38 -9.93
C ARG A 97 5.35 9.22 -9.61
N ALA A 98 5.00 8.03 -10.07
CA ALA A 98 5.82 6.84 -9.86
C ALA A 98 7.12 6.92 -10.64
N THR A 99 8.17 6.30 -10.11
CA THR A 99 9.43 6.13 -10.82
C THR A 99 9.23 5.23 -12.04
N LYS A 100 8.48 4.13 -11.84
CA LYS A 100 8.14 3.17 -12.90
C LYS A 100 6.74 2.65 -12.67
N LYS A 101 6.11 2.21 -13.76
CA LYS A 101 4.83 1.50 -13.73
C LYS A 101 4.92 0.24 -14.54
N ARG A 102 4.16 -0.77 -14.14
CA ARG A 102 4.08 -2.04 -14.84
C ARG A 102 2.65 -2.51 -14.88
N LYS A 103 2.19 -2.97 -16.03
CA LYS A 103 0.84 -3.53 -16.13
C LYS A 103 0.84 -4.95 -15.59
N LEU A 104 -0.08 -5.20 -14.66
CA LEU A 104 -0.27 -6.51 -14.07
C LEU A 104 -1.76 -6.80 -14.03
N TYR A 105 -2.10 -8.06 -13.79
CA TYR A 105 -3.50 -8.46 -13.62
C TYR A 105 -3.66 -9.10 -12.24
N ASN A 106 -4.69 -8.67 -11.52
CA ASN A 106 -5.11 -9.33 -10.29
C ASN A 106 -6.39 -10.08 -10.63
N GLY A 107 -6.26 -11.38 -10.92
CA GLY A 107 -7.32 -12.11 -11.53
C GLY A 107 -7.61 -11.57 -12.93
N MET A 108 -8.82 -11.12 -13.17
CA MET A 108 -9.22 -10.51 -14.44
C MET A 108 -9.14 -8.99 -14.41
N ILE A 109 -8.76 -8.41 -13.29
CA ILE A 109 -8.70 -6.95 -13.14
C ILE A 109 -7.33 -6.46 -13.61
N LYS A 110 -7.37 -5.55 -14.61
CA LYS A 110 -6.16 -4.92 -15.10
C LYS A 110 -5.70 -3.87 -14.09
N CYS A 111 -4.45 -3.95 -13.68
CA CYS A 111 -3.87 -3.05 -12.70
C CYS A 111 -2.59 -2.43 -13.22
N ASP A 112 -2.16 -1.37 -12.56
CA ASP A 112 -0.81 -0.86 -12.70
C ASP A 112 -0.09 -1.07 -11.37
N TYR A 113 1.16 -1.48 -11.46
CA TYR A 113 2.05 -1.64 -10.32
C TYR A 113 2.95 -0.42 -10.29
N TYR A 114 2.71 0.46 -9.32
CA TYR A 114 3.40 1.73 -9.21
C TYR A 114 4.61 1.55 -8.30
N MET A 115 5.79 1.89 -8.80
CA MET A 115 7.04 1.73 -8.08
C MET A 115 7.66 3.10 -7.79
N TYR A 116 7.83 3.40 -6.52
CA TYR A 116 8.44 4.64 -6.04
C TYR A 116 9.78 4.29 -5.42
N THR A 117 10.82 4.36 -6.21
CA THR A 117 12.16 3.90 -5.82
C THR A 117 13.20 5.00 -5.76
N GLU A 118 12.89 6.20 -6.26
CA GLU A 118 13.82 7.33 -6.23
C GLU A 118 13.56 8.23 -5.03
N ASN A 119 14.64 8.68 -4.41
CA ASN A 119 14.55 9.63 -3.30
C ASN A 119 14.46 11.05 -3.87
N LYS A 120 13.33 11.70 -3.69
CA LYS A 120 13.06 13.03 -4.24
C LYS A 120 13.82 14.15 -3.57
N ARG A 121 14.51 13.88 -2.45
CA ARG A 121 15.34 14.89 -1.80
C ARG A 121 16.67 15.08 -2.50
N LYS A 122 17.03 14.17 -3.40
CA LYS A 122 18.24 14.28 -4.19
C LYS A 122 17.99 15.20 -5.39
N LYS A 123 18.31 16.39 -5.24
CA LYS A 123 18.14 17.39 -6.30
C LYS A 123 19.45 17.99 -6.68
#